data_f0c6c52f7f1a8555eecea2d6449aaf88
#
_entry.id   f0c6c52f7f1a8555eecea2d6449aaf88
#
_cell.length_a   1.000
_cell.length_b   1.000
_cell.length_c   1.000
_cell.angle_alpha   90.00
_cell.angle_beta   90.00
_cell.angle_gamma   90.00
#
_symmetry.space_group_name_H-M   'P 1'
#
loop_
_entity.id
_entity.type
_entity.pdbx_description
1 polymer ?
#
loop_
_entity_poly.entity_id
_entity_poly.type
_entity_poly.pdbx_seq_one_letter_code
_entity_poly.pdbx_strand_id
1 'polypeptide(L)'
;MNSVSSLISAAISEYVYTYIAPRPFDTRSLIQTTDTQFVNNNYEIENPIIRETLKYFKIKDKLHIGNFSSLPTGAGLGSSSSVIVGLIKTISKFKKIRFTNNQIIKLAYKIEREILGIDGGWQDQIMATLGGFRKISINKSGKIRSEKINISNKTLNEFQNTLLLVYTKGTRDSSKIVKSQRINTTETLKKYDLIKNLASSFEFLIATVIPK
;
A
#
# COMPACT_ATOMS: atom_id res chain seq x y z
N MET A 1 -6.73 18.80 -17.84
CA MET A 1 -5.43 18.12 -17.60
C MET A 1 -5.53 16.73 -18.22
N ASN A 2 -4.78 16.44 -19.27
CA ASN A 2 -4.79 15.10 -19.87
C ASN A 2 -4.03 14.13 -18.96
N SER A 3 -4.74 13.30 -18.20
CA SER A 3 -4.14 12.25 -17.40
C SER A 3 -3.60 11.15 -18.32
N VAL A 4 -2.39 10.68 -18.08
CA VAL A 4 -1.79 9.55 -18.82
C VAL A 4 -2.35 8.24 -18.31
N SER A 5 -2.62 8.16 -17.00
CA SER A 5 -3.30 7.02 -16.37
C SER A 5 -4.32 7.49 -15.35
N SER A 6 -5.41 6.75 -15.23
CA SER A 6 -6.45 6.95 -14.22
C SER A 6 -6.96 5.60 -13.76
N LEU A 7 -7.18 5.47 -12.45
CA LEU A 7 -7.77 4.28 -11.84
C LEU A 7 -8.67 4.68 -10.68
N ILE A 8 -9.63 3.82 -10.37
CA ILE A 8 -10.43 3.90 -9.15
C ILE A 8 -10.01 2.79 -8.22
N SER A 9 -9.87 3.11 -6.95
CA SER A 9 -9.43 2.19 -5.92
C SER A 9 -10.20 2.40 -4.62
N ALA A 10 -10.45 1.31 -3.91
CA ALA A 10 -11.10 1.32 -2.61
C ALA A 10 -10.21 0.62 -1.57
N ALA A 11 -10.13 1.20 -0.38
CA ALA A 11 -9.60 0.49 0.77
C ALA A 11 -10.69 -0.41 1.35
N ILE A 12 -10.32 -1.63 1.70
CA ILE A 12 -11.21 -2.59 2.36
C ILE A 12 -11.07 -2.49 3.88
N SER A 13 -12.00 -3.07 4.62
CA SER A 13 -12.03 -3.07 6.10
C SER A 13 -11.14 -4.15 6.73
N GLU A 14 -10.15 -4.64 5.99
CA GLU A 14 -9.12 -5.53 6.48
C GLU A 14 -7.83 -4.76 6.74
N TYR A 15 -7.19 -5.03 7.88
CA TYR A 15 -6.10 -4.19 8.35
C TYR A 15 -4.81 -4.96 8.54
N VAL A 16 -3.71 -4.26 8.29
CA VAL A 16 -2.39 -4.62 8.77
C VAL A 16 -2.11 -3.80 10.03
N TYR A 17 -1.82 -4.48 11.11
CA TYR A 17 -1.46 -3.88 12.38
C TYR A 17 0.05 -3.90 12.55
N THR A 18 0.61 -2.75 12.91
CA THR A 18 2.04 -2.60 13.17
C THR A 18 2.24 -1.93 14.50
N TYR A 19 3.10 -2.49 15.33
CA TYR A 19 3.51 -1.86 16.58
C TYR A 19 5.02 -1.80 16.73
N ILE A 20 5.48 -0.84 17.50
CA ILE A 20 6.87 -0.68 17.94
C ILE A 20 6.85 -0.33 19.42
N ALA A 21 7.60 -1.09 20.21
CA ALA A 21 7.83 -0.82 21.62
C ALA A 21 9.35 -0.81 21.90
N PRO A 22 9.88 0.14 22.72
CA PRO A 22 11.28 0.12 23.12
C PRO A 22 11.56 -1.06 24.03
N ARG A 23 12.78 -1.59 23.96
CA ARG A 23 13.31 -2.64 24.84
C ARG A 23 14.59 -2.15 25.54
N PRO A 24 14.50 -1.16 26.41
CA PRO A 24 15.69 -0.46 26.94
C PRO A 24 16.58 -1.34 27.83
N PHE A 25 16.05 -2.42 28.40
CA PHE A 25 16.76 -3.34 29.27
C PHE A 25 17.21 -4.62 28.57
N ASP A 26 16.92 -4.76 27.29
CA ASP A 26 17.24 -5.94 26.50
C ASP A 26 18.47 -5.69 25.61
N THR A 27 19.24 -6.74 25.40
CA THR A 27 20.40 -6.72 24.50
C THR A 27 20.01 -6.99 23.04
N ARG A 28 18.81 -7.50 22.81
CA ARG A 28 18.31 -7.90 21.47
C ARG A 28 16.98 -7.24 21.15
N SER A 29 16.78 -6.93 19.88
CA SER A 29 15.46 -6.61 19.34
C SER A 29 14.65 -7.89 19.13
N LEU A 30 13.33 -7.81 19.32
CA LEU A 30 12.37 -8.86 19.05
C LEU A 30 11.51 -8.45 17.84
N ILE A 31 11.50 -9.30 16.83
CA ILE A 31 10.71 -9.09 15.61
C ILE A 31 9.67 -10.21 15.52
N GLN A 32 8.40 -9.85 15.46
CA GLN A 32 7.28 -10.78 15.35
C GLN A 32 6.48 -10.47 14.08
N THR A 33 6.57 -11.38 13.13
CA THR A 33 5.79 -11.37 11.88
C THR A 33 5.10 -12.71 11.73
N THR A 34 5.20 -13.39 10.59
CA THR A 34 4.87 -14.83 10.47
C THR A 34 5.77 -15.68 11.35
N ASP A 35 7.01 -15.22 11.54
CA ASP A 35 8.03 -15.87 12.36
C ASP A 35 8.50 -14.92 13.46
N THR A 36 9.12 -15.48 14.50
CA THR A 36 9.71 -14.73 15.61
C THR A 36 11.23 -14.76 15.50
N GLN A 37 11.84 -13.58 15.52
CA GLN A 37 13.29 -13.43 15.42
C GLN A 37 13.83 -12.54 16.55
N PHE A 38 14.94 -12.96 17.18
CA PHE A 38 15.74 -12.12 18.07
C PHE A 38 17.03 -11.72 17.36
N VAL A 39 17.32 -10.42 17.28
CA VAL A 39 18.52 -9.89 16.60
C VAL A 39 19.33 -8.98 17.50
N ASN A 40 20.65 -9.13 17.45
CA ASN A 40 21.57 -8.22 18.16
C ASN A 40 21.68 -6.87 17.46
N ASN A 41 21.49 -6.86 16.14
CA ASN A 41 21.54 -5.65 15.33
C ASN A 41 20.32 -5.59 14.41
N ASN A 42 19.70 -4.43 14.29
CA ASN A 42 18.53 -4.24 13.42
C ASN A 42 18.83 -4.47 11.93
N TYR A 43 20.10 -4.50 11.53
CA TYR A 43 20.53 -4.83 10.16
C TYR A 43 20.50 -6.34 9.86
N GLU A 44 20.39 -7.19 10.90
CA GLU A 44 20.29 -8.65 10.79
C GLU A 44 18.83 -9.13 10.64
N ILE A 45 17.86 -8.21 10.70
CA ILE A 45 16.44 -8.53 10.53
C ILE A 45 16.23 -9.16 9.15
N GLU A 46 15.66 -10.37 9.12
CA GLU A 46 15.43 -11.12 7.89
C GLU A 46 14.37 -10.46 7.02
N ASN A 47 13.28 -9.97 7.62
CA ASN A 47 12.24 -9.26 6.88
C ASN A 47 12.81 -7.97 6.26
N PRO A 48 12.94 -7.91 4.92
CA PRO A 48 13.60 -6.79 4.26
C PRO A 48 12.84 -5.47 4.41
N ILE A 49 11.51 -5.52 4.51
CA ILE A 49 10.68 -4.32 4.69
C ILE A 49 10.99 -3.66 6.03
N ILE A 50 11.00 -4.44 7.11
CA ILE A 50 11.32 -3.92 8.45
C ILE A 50 12.75 -3.42 8.46
N ARG A 51 13.70 -4.24 8.01
CA ARG A 51 15.13 -3.93 8.00
C ARG A 51 15.43 -2.62 7.26
N GLU A 52 15.00 -2.48 6.02
CA GLU A 52 15.31 -1.30 5.21
C GLU A 52 14.57 -0.06 5.71
N THR A 53 13.36 -0.22 6.28
CA THR A 53 12.66 0.90 6.91
C THR A 53 13.42 1.40 8.14
N LEU A 54 13.89 0.51 9.03
CA LEU A 54 14.68 0.92 10.21
C LEU A 54 16.02 1.55 9.79
N LYS A 55 16.70 1.02 8.78
CA LYS A 55 17.91 1.60 8.20
C LYS A 55 17.67 3.02 7.70
N TYR A 56 16.60 3.22 6.96
CA TYR A 56 16.24 4.54 6.43
C TYR A 56 16.11 5.58 7.55
N PHE A 57 15.47 5.20 8.65
CA PHE A 57 15.31 6.06 9.83
C PHE A 57 16.51 6.06 10.78
N LYS A 58 17.58 5.34 10.46
CA LYS A 58 18.79 5.20 11.27
C LYS A 58 18.49 4.77 12.71
N ILE A 59 17.56 3.84 12.89
CA ILE A 59 17.15 3.33 14.19
C ILE A 59 18.14 2.26 14.66
N LYS A 60 18.79 2.50 15.79
CA LYS A 60 19.73 1.58 16.43
C LYS A 60 19.20 1.01 17.76
N ASP A 61 18.10 1.59 18.25
CA ASP A 61 17.48 1.19 19.51
C ASP A 61 17.06 -0.28 19.49
N LYS A 62 17.07 -0.94 20.64
CA LYS A 62 16.48 -2.27 20.79
C LYS A 62 14.97 -2.14 20.87
N LEU A 63 14.29 -2.83 19.98
CA LEU A 63 12.85 -2.68 19.77
C LEU A 63 12.14 -4.03 19.78
N HIS A 64 10.90 -3.99 20.21
CA HIS A 64 9.93 -5.03 19.89
C HIS A 64 9.05 -4.51 18.75
N ILE A 65 9.13 -5.16 17.62
CA ILE A 65 8.38 -4.81 16.40
C ILE A 65 7.51 -5.98 16.00
N GLY A 66 6.24 -5.73 15.79
CA GLY A 66 5.32 -6.74 15.27
C GLY A 66 4.46 -6.23 14.14
N ASN A 67 4.17 -7.15 13.22
CA ASN A 67 3.19 -6.99 12.16
C ASN A 67 2.26 -8.19 12.14
N PHE A 68 0.95 -7.95 12.08
CA PHE A 68 -0.03 -8.99 11.87
C PHE A 68 -1.20 -8.50 11.01
N SER A 69 -1.82 -9.42 10.32
CA SER A 69 -2.97 -9.17 9.44
C SER A 69 -3.89 -10.38 9.46
N SER A 70 -5.19 -10.16 9.30
CA SER A 70 -6.18 -11.21 9.08
C SER A 70 -6.07 -11.84 7.68
N LEU A 71 -5.45 -11.13 6.74
CA LEU A 71 -5.29 -11.58 5.36
C LEU A 71 -3.94 -12.28 5.15
N PRO A 72 -3.91 -13.34 4.32
CA PRO A 72 -2.66 -14.02 4.00
C PRO A 72 -1.72 -13.12 3.20
N THR A 73 -0.42 -13.30 3.41
CA THR A 73 0.62 -12.64 2.63
C THR A 73 0.51 -13.03 1.15
N GLY A 74 0.71 -12.07 0.25
CA GLY A 74 0.67 -12.34 -1.20
C GLY A 74 -0.73 -12.44 -1.80
N ALA A 75 -1.78 -12.05 -1.06
CA ALA A 75 -3.16 -12.02 -1.56
C ALA A 75 -3.42 -10.95 -2.65
N GLY A 76 -2.44 -10.10 -2.97
CA GLY A 76 -2.59 -9.03 -3.97
C GLY A 76 -3.40 -7.83 -3.50
N LEU A 77 -3.56 -7.66 -2.18
CA LEU A 77 -4.36 -6.60 -1.55
C LEU A 77 -3.49 -5.47 -0.97
N GLY A 78 -2.26 -5.27 -1.47
CA GLY A 78 -1.39 -4.18 -1.04
C GLY A 78 -0.81 -4.33 0.36
N SER A 79 -0.70 -5.57 0.89
CA SER A 79 -0.22 -5.82 2.26
C SER A 79 1.20 -5.31 2.50
N SER A 80 2.10 -5.44 1.53
CA SER A 80 3.49 -4.92 1.60
C SER A 80 3.52 -3.42 1.85
N SER A 81 2.82 -2.66 1.00
CA SER A 81 2.71 -1.20 1.15
C SER A 81 2.03 -0.80 2.47
N SER A 82 1.03 -1.57 2.90
CA SER A 82 0.35 -1.34 4.19
C SER A 82 1.29 -1.52 5.38
N VAL A 83 2.16 -2.55 5.36
CA VAL A 83 3.22 -2.74 6.37
C VAL A 83 4.18 -1.55 6.38
N ILE A 84 4.67 -1.12 5.21
CA ILE A 84 5.61 0.00 5.11
C ILE A 84 4.97 1.28 5.65
N VAL A 85 3.74 1.60 5.24
CA VAL A 85 3.01 2.77 5.73
C VAL A 85 2.77 2.69 7.24
N GLY A 86 2.42 1.50 7.75
CA GLY A 86 2.27 1.24 9.18
C GLY A 86 3.57 1.51 9.94
N LEU A 87 4.70 0.96 9.46
CA LEU A 87 6.03 1.19 10.05
C LEU A 87 6.40 2.67 10.04
N ILE A 88 6.24 3.38 8.92
CA ILE A 88 6.53 4.82 8.84
C ILE A 88 5.72 5.61 9.86
N LYS A 89 4.39 5.34 9.95
CA LYS A 89 3.52 6.02 10.91
C LYS A 89 3.91 5.72 12.37
N THR A 90 4.25 4.47 12.67
CA THR A 90 4.64 4.04 14.02
C THR A 90 6.00 4.61 14.42
N ILE A 91 6.99 4.55 13.51
CA ILE A 91 8.32 5.16 13.71
C ILE A 91 8.20 6.68 13.86
N SER A 92 7.34 7.32 13.07
CA SER A 92 7.07 8.75 13.16
C SER A 92 6.62 9.15 14.57
N LYS A 93 5.70 8.37 15.16
CA LYS A 93 5.28 8.56 16.56
C LYS A 93 6.42 8.29 17.54
N PHE A 94 7.15 7.18 17.38
CA PHE A 94 8.26 6.80 18.23
C PHE A 94 9.37 7.86 18.26
N LYS A 95 9.74 8.37 17.09
CA LYS A 95 10.78 9.42 16.95
C LYS A 95 10.25 10.85 17.13
N LYS A 96 8.94 11.04 17.40
CA LYS A 96 8.27 12.35 17.49
C LYS A 96 8.45 13.20 16.23
N ILE A 97 8.54 12.58 15.06
CA ILE A 97 8.61 13.24 13.76
C ILE A 97 7.19 13.35 13.19
N ARG A 98 6.86 14.49 12.59
CA ARG A 98 5.56 14.67 11.91
C ARG A 98 5.74 14.60 10.41
N PHE A 99 4.99 13.72 9.76
CA PHE A 99 4.90 13.62 8.31
C PHE A 99 3.49 13.94 7.85
N THR A 100 3.37 14.68 6.76
CA THR A 100 2.13 14.81 6.00
C THR A 100 1.84 13.50 5.27
N ASN A 101 0.57 13.27 4.89
CA ASN A 101 0.21 12.09 4.10
C ASN A 101 1.02 11.99 2.80
N ASN A 102 1.26 13.10 2.12
CA ASN A 102 2.08 13.12 0.90
C ASN A 102 3.53 12.71 1.15
N GLN A 103 4.10 13.09 2.28
CA GLN A 103 5.45 12.66 2.66
C GLN A 103 5.47 11.16 2.98
N ILE A 104 4.46 10.64 3.68
CA ILE A 104 4.33 9.20 3.96
C ILE A 104 4.23 8.40 2.66
N ILE A 105 3.36 8.82 1.72
CA ILE A 105 3.21 8.16 0.42
C ILE A 105 4.53 8.12 -0.35
N LYS A 106 5.22 9.26 -0.46
CA LYS A 106 6.51 9.34 -1.17
C LYS A 106 7.58 8.49 -0.50
N LEU A 107 7.61 8.48 0.83
CA LEU A 107 8.58 7.69 1.58
C LEU A 107 8.29 6.20 1.46
N ALA A 108 7.03 5.79 1.56
CA ALA A 108 6.63 4.40 1.36
C ALA A 108 6.99 3.91 -0.06
N TYR A 109 6.73 4.72 -1.08
CA TYR A 109 7.14 4.43 -2.45
C TYR A 109 8.66 4.28 -2.55
N LYS A 110 9.42 5.23 -1.99
CA LYS A 110 10.88 5.19 -2.02
C LYS A 110 11.42 3.91 -1.38
N ILE A 111 10.92 3.54 -0.20
CA ILE A 111 11.37 2.31 0.47
C ILE A 111 11.03 1.08 -0.37
N GLU A 112 9.81 0.99 -0.87
CA GLU A 112 9.32 -0.22 -1.55
C GLU A 112 9.88 -0.36 -2.97
N ARG A 113 9.91 0.72 -3.76
CA ARG A 113 10.27 0.67 -5.18
C ARG A 113 11.74 0.94 -5.45
N GLU A 114 12.34 1.91 -4.73
CA GLU A 114 13.72 2.31 -5.00
C GLU A 114 14.72 1.54 -4.14
N ILE A 115 14.44 1.34 -2.84
CA ILE A 115 15.37 0.67 -1.92
C ILE A 115 15.23 -0.85 -2.01
N LEU A 116 14.00 -1.37 -1.95
CA LEU A 116 13.73 -2.81 -2.00
C LEU A 116 13.65 -3.36 -3.42
N GLY A 117 13.50 -2.49 -4.43
CA GLY A 117 13.41 -2.91 -5.83
C GLY A 117 12.15 -3.71 -6.17
N ILE A 118 11.09 -3.60 -5.35
CA ILE A 118 9.83 -4.29 -5.59
C ILE A 118 9.08 -3.54 -6.70
N ASP A 119 8.78 -4.22 -7.79
CA ASP A 119 8.06 -3.62 -8.93
C ASP A 119 6.62 -3.25 -8.58
N GLY A 120 6.14 -2.10 -9.07
CA GLY A 120 4.78 -1.65 -8.87
C GLY A 120 4.58 -0.16 -9.09
N GLY A 121 3.34 0.29 -8.93
CA GLY A 121 2.93 1.68 -9.03
C GLY A 121 2.76 2.35 -7.65
N TRP A 122 2.04 3.48 -7.66
CA TRP A 122 1.76 4.33 -6.49
C TRP A 122 0.46 3.99 -5.75
N GLN A 123 -0.37 3.11 -6.33
CA GLN A 123 -1.72 2.84 -5.87
C GLN A 123 -1.75 2.40 -4.40
N ASP A 124 -0.97 1.38 -4.08
CA ASP A 124 -1.04 0.71 -2.78
C ASP A 124 -0.59 1.62 -1.64
N GLN A 125 0.49 2.40 -1.84
CA GLN A 125 0.97 3.36 -0.85
C GLN A 125 -0.03 4.50 -0.62
N ILE A 126 -0.71 4.95 -1.68
CA ILE A 126 -1.76 5.97 -1.60
C ILE A 126 -2.94 5.42 -0.79
N MET A 127 -3.41 4.22 -1.15
CA MET A 127 -4.58 3.62 -0.50
C MET A 127 -4.30 3.26 0.96
N ALA A 128 -3.14 2.69 1.28
CA ALA A 128 -2.72 2.40 2.66
C ALA A 128 -2.58 3.67 3.53
N THR A 129 -2.22 4.81 2.92
CA THR A 129 -2.06 6.08 3.64
C THR A 129 -3.37 6.81 3.84
N LEU A 130 -4.20 6.91 2.79
CA LEU A 130 -5.37 7.79 2.73
C LEU A 130 -6.69 7.05 2.96
N GLY A 131 -6.76 5.78 2.64
CA GLY A 131 -7.99 4.99 2.75
C GLY A 131 -9.15 5.48 1.88
N GLY A 132 -10.33 4.91 2.10
CA GLY A 132 -11.58 5.31 1.47
C GLY A 132 -11.70 4.88 0.00
N PHE A 133 -12.58 5.54 -0.73
CA PHE A 133 -12.85 5.31 -2.15
C PHE A 133 -12.25 6.47 -2.95
N ARG A 134 -11.34 6.18 -3.90
CA ARG A 134 -10.53 7.23 -4.53
C ARG A 134 -10.35 7.03 -6.02
N LYS A 135 -10.34 8.17 -6.73
CA LYS A 135 -9.78 8.28 -8.07
C LYS A 135 -8.31 8.70 -7.94
N ILE A 136 -7.43 7.92 -8.54
CA ILE A 136 -5.99 8.21 -8.62
C ILE A 136 -5.67 8.46 -10.08
N SER A 137 -5.00 9.57 -10.35
CA SER A 137 -4.58 9.95 -11.70
C SER A 137 -3.12 10.38 -11.70
N ILE A 138 -2.41 10.05 -12.77
CA ILE A 138 -1.02 10.44 -13.00
C ILE A 138 -0.96 11.20 -14.32
N ASN A 139 -0.39 12.39 -14.33
CA ASN A 139 -0.23 13.17 -15.54
C ASN A 139 1.09 12.83 -16.27
N LYS A 140 1.29 13.42 -17.46
CA LYS A 140 2.50 13.22 -18.28
C LYS A 140 3.80 13.61 -17.57
N SER A 141 3.77 14.52 -16.61
CA SER A 141 4.93 14.90 -15.79
C SER A 141 5.16 14.00 -14.58
N GLY A 142 4.40 12.90 -14.45
CA GLY A 142 4.49 11.98 -13.30
C GLY A 142 3.83 12.52 -12.01
N LYS A 143 3.15 13.69 -12.08
CA LYS A 143 2.46 14.23 -10.91
C LYS A 143 1.20 13.41 -10.60
N ILE A 144 1.13 12.94 -9.37
CA ILE A 144 0.04 12.13 -8.85
C ILE A 144 -1.00 13.03 -8.21
N ARG A 145 -2.26 12.75 -8.51
CA ARG A 145 -3.44 13.33 -7.88
C ARG A 145 -4.32 12.22 -7.35
N SER A 146 -4.77 12.36 -6.11
CA SER A 146 -5.72 11.44 -5.49
C SER A 146 -6.90 12.22 -4.97
N GLU A 147 -8.08 11.93 -5.48
CA GLU A 147 -9.34 12.56 -5.13
C GLU A 147 -10.24 11.55 -4.42
N LYS A 148 -10.84 11.98 -3.30
CA LYS A 148 -11.83 11.16 -2.62
C LYS A 148 -13.14 11.17 -3.43
N ILE A 149 -13.67 9.99 -3.71
CA ILE A 149 -15.01 9.85 -4.27
C ILE A 149 -15.97 9.76 -3.08
N ASN A 150 -16.86 10.73 -2.97
CA ASN A 150 -17.86 10.75 -1.90
C ASN A 150 -19.05 9.88 -2.34
N ILE A 151 -19.33 8.85 -1.57
CA ILE A 151 -20.45 7.93 -1.76
C ILE A 151 -21.32 8.02 -0.52
N SER A 152 -22.65 8.02 -0.69
CA SER A 152 -23.57 7.97 0.44
C SER A 152 -23.43 6.64 1.20
N ASN A 153 -23.69 6.64 2.49
CA ASN A 153 -23.65 5.40 3.28
C ASN A 153 -24.63 4.34 2.72
N LYS A 154 -25.76 4.76 2.21
CA LYS A 154 -26.74 3.86 1.59
C LYS A 154 -26.11 3.14 0.39
N THR A 155 -25.57 3.90 -0.55
CA THR A 155 -24.93 3.34 -1.76
C THR A 155 -23.70 2.52 -1.42
N LEU A 156 -22.90 2.94 -0.44
CA LEU A 156 -21.75 2.17 0.02
C LEU A 156 -22.19 0.79 0.54
N ASN A 157 -23.24 0.74 1.36
CA ASN A 157 -23.77 -0.51 1.88
C ASN A 157 -24.35 -1.40 0.77
N GLU A 158 -25.12 -0.82 -0.16
CA GLU A 158 -25.62 -1.57 -1.33
C GLU A 158 -24.46 -2.15 -2.15
N PHE A 159 -23.42 -1.35 -2.42
CA PHE A 159 -22.23 -1.79 -3.16
C PHE A 159 -21.49 -2.90 -2.41
N GLN A 160 -21.26 -2.75 -1.11
CA GLN A 160 -20.59 -3.78 -0.29
C GLN A 160 -21.32 -5.12 -0.31
N ASN A 161 -22.66 -5.10 -0.30
CA ASN A 161 -23.47 -6.31 -0.36
C ASN A 161 -23.40 -7.03 -1.72
N THR A 162 -22.93 -6.37 -2.78
CA THR A 162 -22.70 -6.99 -4.09
C THR A 162 -21.29 -7.55 -4.26
N LEU A 163 -20.39 -7.32 -3.31
CA LEU A 163 -19.00 -7.76 -3.40
C LEU A 163 -18.79 -9.08 -2.67
N LEU A 164 -18.02 -9.95 -3.29
CA LEU A 164 -17.55 -11.20 -2.70
C LEU A 164 -16.03 -11.27 -2.85
N LEU A 165 -15.32 -11.37 -1.72
CA LEU A 165 -13.88 -11.62 -1.72
C LEU A 165 -13.62 -13.12 -1.67
N VAL A 166 -13.02 -13.67 -2.73
CA VAL A 166 -12.68 -15.09 -2.83
C VAL A 166 -11.17 -15.28 -2.81
N TYR A 167 -10.69 -16.05 -1.84
CA TYR A 167 -9.29 -16.45 -1.78
C TYR A 167 -9.04 -17.70 -2.63
N THR A 168 -8.22 -17.57 -3.67
CA THR A 168 -7.96 -18.63 -4.66
C THR A 168 -6.75 -19.52 -4.31
N LYS A 169 -6.24 -19.46 -3.08
CA LYS A 169 -5.08 -20.26 -2.58
C LYS A 169 -3.77 -20.11 -3.36
N GLY A 170 -3.63 -19.10 -4.19
CA GLY A 170 -2.40 -18.86 -4.96
C GLY A 170 -1.58 -17.74 -4.33
N THR A 171 -0.35 -17.99 -3.89
CA THR A 171 0.63 -16.92 -3.68
C THR A 171 1.12 -16.45 -5.04
N ARG A 172 0.85 -15.20 -5.38
CA ARG A 172 1.33 -14.60 -6.64
C ARG A 172 2.51 -13.70 -6.33
N ASP A 173 3.61 -13.95 -7.03
CA ASP A 173 4.70 -12.99 -7.10
C ASP A 173 4.24 -11.81 -7.99
N SER A 174 3.74 -10.76 -7.34
CA SER A 174 3.25 -9.56 -8.03
C SER A 174 4.34 -8.92 -8.89
N SER A 175 5.62 -9.07 -8.52
CA SER A 175 6.74 -8.52 -9.29
C SER A 175 6.88 -9.18 -10.66
N LYS A 176 6.63 -10.48 -10.77
CA LYS A 176 6.63 -11.18 -12.07
C LYS A 176 5.49 -10.70 -12.97
N ILE A 177 4.31 -10.49 -12.38
CA ILE A 177 3.14 -9.98 -13.14
C ILE A 177 3.43 -8.57 -13.64
N VAL A 178 3.93 -7.68 -12.80
CA VAL A 178 4.25 -6.30 -13.19
C VAL A 178 5.36 -6.26 -14.24
N LYS A 179 6.38 -7.12 -14.13
CA LYS A 179 7.43 -7.26 -15.17
C LYS A 179 6.84 -7.68 -16.52
N SER A 180 5.93 -8.65 -16.55
CA SER A 180 5.26 -9.07 -17.79
C SER A 180 4.41 -7.96 -18.40
N GLN A 181 3.79 -7.11 -17.58
CA GLN A 181 3.00 -5.96 -18.02
C GLN A 181 3.85 -4.82 -18.62
N ARG A 182 5.15 -4.75 -18.33
CA ARG A 182 6.06 -3.77 -18.93
C ARG A 182 6.43 -4.07 -20.38
N ILE A 183 6.06 -5.24 -20.90
CA ILE A 183 6.24 -5.58 -22.31
C ILE A 183 5.19 -4.78 -23.11
N ASN A 184 5.63 -3.69 -23.72
CA ASN A 184 4.81 -2.80 -24.55
C ASN A 184 4.44 -3.48 -25.86
N THR A 185 3.45 -4.36 -25.86
CA THR A 185 2.81 -4.83 -27.07
C THR A 185 1.61 -3.95 -27.40
N THR A 186 1.24 -3.86 -28.67
CA THR A 186 0.02 -3.16 -29.10
C THR A 186 -1.23 -3.68 -28.38
N GLU A 187 -1.27 -4.96 -28.08
CA GLU A 187 -2.36 -5.60 -27.34
C GLU A 187 -2.40 -5.12 -25.87
N THR A 188 -1.25 -5.02 -25.20
CA THR A 188 -1.12 -4.52 -23.83
C THR A 188 -1.60 -3.07 -23.74
N LEU A 189 -1.22 -2.23 -24.70
CA LEU A 189 -1.67 -0.82 -24.75
C LEU A 189 -3.18 -0.71 -24.91
N LYS A 190 -3.79 -1.51 -25.79
CA LYS A 190 -5.26 -1.57 -25.95
C LYS A 190 -5.98 -1.97 -24.65
N LYS A 191 -5.41 -2.93 -23.89
CA LYS A 191 -5.96 -3.33 -22.59
C LYS A 191 -5.88 -2.19 -21.56
N TYR A 192 -4.79 -1.41 -21.54
CA TYR A 192 -4.68 -0.23 -20.67
C TYR A 192 -5.68 0.87 -21.03
N ASP A 193 -5.90 1.13 -22.32
CA ASP A 193 -6.92 2.09 -22.76
C ASP A 193 -8.33 1.65 -22.36
N LEU A 194 -8.62 0.35 -22.45
CA LEU A 194 -9.89 -0.20 -21.99
C LEU A 194 -10.08 -0.01 -20.49
N ILE A 195 -9.08 -0.34 -19.66
CA ILE A 195 -9.13 -0.13 -18.20
C ILE A 195 -9.34 1.34 -17.86
N LYS A 196 -8.65 2.25 -18.55
CA LYS A 196 -8.82 3.69 -18.38
C LYS A 196 -10.24 4.17 -18.71
N ASN A 197 -10.81 3.66 -19.80
CA ASN A 197 -12.16 3.99 -20.21
C ASN A 197 -13.19 3.46 -19.20
N LEU A 198 -13.04 2.22 -18.73
CA LEU A 198 -13.87 1.64 -17.67
C LEU A 198 -13.82 2.45 -16.37
N ALA A 199 -12.64 2.90 -15.97
CA ALA A 199 -12.50 3.76 -14.78
C ALA A 199 -13.26 5.09 -14.95
N SER A 200 -13.21 5.69 -16.12
CA SER A 200 -13.95 6.93 -16.43
C SER A 200 -15.45 6.70 -16.45
N SER A 201 -15.91 5.59 -17.05
CA SER A 201 -17.34 5.21 -17.07
C SER A 201 -17.87 4.92 -15.68
N PHE A 202 -17.09 4.25 -14.84
CA PHE A 202 -17.47 3.94 -13.47
C PHE A 202 -17.59 5.23 -12.63
N GLU A 203 -16.69 6.18 -12.81
CA GLU A 203 -16.78 7.50 -12.16
C GLU A 203 -18.07 8.22 -12.56
N PHE A 204 -18.41 8.22 -13.87
CA PHE A 204 -19.65 8.82 -14.37
C PHE A 204 -20.88 8.15 -13.76
N LEU A 205 -20.94 6.83 -13.71
CA LEU A 205 -22.04 6.09 -13.10
C LEU A 205 -22.22 6.43 -11.61
N ILE A 206 -21.15 6.44 -10.85
CA ILE A 206 -21.20 6.82 -9.43
C ILE A 206 -21.69 8.26 -9.26
N ALA A 207 -21.26 9.17 -10.12
CA ALA A 207 -21.64 10.58 -10.03
C ALA A 207 -23.10 10.85 -10.46
N THR A 208 -23.66 10.01 -11.33
CA THR A 208 -25.00 10.22 -11.93
C THR A 208 -26.09 9.36 -11.31
N VAL A 209 -25.76 8.15 -10.86
CA VAL A 209 -26.75 7.21 -10.29
C VAL A 209 -26.95 7.44 -8.79
N ILE A 210 -26.06 8.21 -8.16
CA ILE A 210 -26.14 8.51 -6.74
C ILE A 210 -26.62 9.94 -6.55
N PRO A 211 -27.89 10.17 -6.17
CA PRO A 211 -28.34 11.50 -5.78
C PRO A 211 -27.52 12.02 -4.61
N LYS A 212 -27.18 13.31 -4.67
CA LYS A 212 -26.49 14.00 -3.58
C LYS A 212 -27.28 13.96 -2.28
#